data_aa06eed6a4408c2dd127dd7ea30b6410
#
_entry.id   aa06eed6a4408c2dd127dd7ea30b6410
#
_cell.length_a   1.000
_cell.length_b   1.000
_cell.length_c   1.000
_cell.angle_alpha   90.00
_cell.angle_beta   90.00
_cell.angle_gamma   90.00
#
_symmetry.space_group_name_H-M   'P 1'
#
loop_
_entity.id
_entity.type
_entity.pdbx_description
1 polymer ?
#
loop_
_entity_poly.entity_id
_entity_poly.type
_entity_poly.pdbx_seq_one_letter_code
_entity_poly.pdbx_strand_id
1 'polypeptide(L)'
;MATSHLLSKMSFAAGPVCMQLCLTVIFIGFFSCTSHKGDDLQTDGAAQSCMKVPSRFRQPAAIKDSTAHNDVRSREGMVLIPGGTFRMGGDNGQAAADEFPKHTVRVDSFYMDVHEVTNAQFKAFVDATGYVTTAERKPDWEELKKMLPPGATKPPESELVAASLVFYPTRGPVDLNHFDAWWQWEKGADWKHPQGRGSSIAGKDHYPVVQVSWDDAMAYCKWSGKRLPTEAEWEFAARGGQINKIYPWGDENITAGHPKANSWEGDFPYHNEERDAYVRSAPVQSYKPNGYGLYDMAGNVWEWCGDWYDVAYYQTLQDMEAFNPQGPDKSFDPLEPYTPKKVVRGGSFLCNEAYCSGYRVSRRMRTSPDTGLEHTGFRCVVAVR
;
A
#
# COMPACT_ATOMS: atom_id res chain seq x y z
N MET A 1 8.70 37.62 50.71
CA MET A 1 10.10 37.29 50.51
C MET A 1 10.11 36.35 49.33
N ALA A 2 10.31 36.83 48.10
CA ALA A 2 11.58 37.01 47.38
C ALA A 2 12.30 35.65 47.27
N THR A 3 12.60 35.08 46.13
CA THR A 3 13.18 35.49 44.85
C THR A 3 13.03 34.33 43.85
N SER A 4 12.49 34.46 42.68
CA SER A 4 13.07 34.68 41.34
C SER A 4 14.27 33.79 40.97
N HIS A 5 14.12 32.98 39.89
CA HIS A 5 14.99 33.09 38.72
C HIS A 5 14.43 32.40 37.46
N LEU A 6 14.35 33.21 36.44
CA LEU A 6 14.22 32.89 35.00
C LEU A 6 15.39 32.00 34.48
N LEU A 7 15.08 31.27 33.46
CA LEU A 7 15.88 30.97 32.24
C LEU A 7 15.29 29.72 31.61
N SER A 8 15.08 29.53 30.40
CA SER A 8 15.27 30.18 29.10
C SER A 8 14.65 29.24 28.06
N LYS A 9 13.90 29.80 27.17
CA LYS A 9 13.37 29.12 25.97
C LYS A 9 14.53 28.62 25.10
N MET A 10 14.48 27.36 24.66
CA MET A 10 15.05 26.95 23.39
C MET A 10 14.12 25.93 22.75
N SER A 11 13.45 26.38 21.72
CA SER A 11 12.68 25.59 20.74
C SER A 11 13.68 24.89 19.83
N PHE A 12 13.60 23.56 19.75
CA PHE A 12 14.17 22.81 18.63
C PHE A 12 13.04 21.97 18.02
N ALA A 13 12.62 22.41 16.87
CA ALA A 13 11.83 21.60 15.96
C ALA A 13 12.77 20.56 15.32
N ALA A 14 12.56 19.30 15.63
CA ALA A 14 13.15 18.17 14.89
C ALA A 14 12.02 17.35 14.30
N GLY A 15 11.92 17.40 12.97
CA GLY A 15 11.05 16.47 12.22
C GLY A 15 11.63 15.05 12.25
N PRO A 16 10.79 14.03 12.15
CA PRO A 16 11.23 12.64 12.21
C PRO A 16 11.99 12.25 10.93
N VAL A 17 13.27 12.00 11.06
CA VAL A 17 14.11 11.34 10.05
C VAL A 17 13.99 9.84 10.30
N CYS A 18 13.41 9.13 9.36
CA CYS A 18 13.40 7.67 9.32
C CYS A 18 14.83 7.20 9.01
N MET A 19 15.49 6.53 9.93
CA MET A 19 16.89 6.07 9.80
C MET A 19 16.96 4.56 10.05
N GLN A 20 17.28 3.91 9.12
CA GLN A 20 18.06 2.84 8.54
C GLN A 20 19.02 2.08 9.49
N LEU A 21 18.95 0.73 9.45
CA LEU A 21 20.10 -0.12 9.77
C LEU A 21 20.94 -0.29 8.50
N CYS A 22 22.02 0.46 8.39
CA CYS A 22 23.12 0.17 7.47
C CYS A 22 24.43 0.14 8.24
N LEU A 23 25.08 -1.01 8.24
CA LEU A 23 26.48 -1.15 8.57
C LEU A 23 27.33 -0.44 7.51
N THR A 24 28.02 0.60 7.93
CA THR A 24 28.96 1.39 7.14
C THR A 24 30.24 0.60 6.82
N VAL A 25 30.57 0.49 5.54
CA VAL A 25 31.96 0.36 5.08
C VAL A 25 32.22 1.40 4.00
N ILE A 26 33.13 2.32 4.30
CA ILE A 26 33.60 3.39 3.42
C ILE A 26 34.57 2.80 2.39
N PHE A 27 34.32 3.04 1.09
CA PHE A 27 35.42 3.06 0.11
C PHE A 27 35.23 4.20 -0.89
N ILE A 28 36.24 5.05 -0.92
CA ILE A 28 36.46 6.17 -1.86
C ILE A 28 37.06 5.59 -3.14
N GLY A 29 36.55 5.96 -4.27
CA GLY A 29 37.17 5.66 -5.56
C GLY A 29 36.61 6.52 -6.70
N PHE A 30 37.42 7.49 -7.11
CA PHE A 30 37.25 8.32 -8.31
C PHE A 30 37.36 7.48 -9.59
N PHE A 31 36.59 7.82 -10.65
CA PHE A 31 37.07 7.89 -12.04
C PHE A 31 35.88 8.26 -12.97
N SER A 32 35.97 9.36 -13.59
CA SER A 32 36.43 9.80 -14.92
C SER A 32 35.52 9.41 -16.10
N CYS A 33 34.96 10.46 -16.71
CA CYS A 33 34.22 10.43 -17.99
C CYS A 33 35.13 10.04 -19.16
N THR A 34 34.61 9.23 -20.09
CA THR A 34 34.96 9.34 -21.51
C THR A 34 33.73 9.16 -22.37
N SER A 35 33.52 10.14 -23.24
CA SER A 35 32.54 10.21 -24.31
C SER A 35 32.93 9.32 -25.50
N HIS A 36 31.96 8.64 -26.10
CA HIS A 36 32.07 8.24 -27.51
C HIS A 36 30.79 8.48 -28.26
N LYS A 37 30.96 9.03 -29.48
CA LYS A 37 29.93 9.45 -30.43
C LYS A 37 29.37 8.30 -31.22
N GLY A 38 28.06 8.38 -31.51
CA GLY A 38 27.34 8.25 -32.77
C GLY A 38 27.45 6.93 -33.55
N ASP A 39 26.30 6.33 -33.83
CA ASP A 39 25.80 6.19 -35.23
C ASP A 39 24.43 5.48 -35.25
N ASP A 40 23.59 6.11 -36.07
CA ASP A 40 22.49 5.64 -36.90
C ASP A 40 21.38 4.66 -36.45
N LEU A 41 20.19 5.21 -36.68
CA LEU A 41 18.85 4.66 -36.79
C LEU A 41 18.76 3.31 -37.51
N GLN A 42 18.07 2.38 -36.84
CA GLN A 42 17.17 1.44 -37.52
C GLN A 42 15.89 1.26 -36.69
N THR A 43 14.77 1.69 -37.26
CA THR A 43 13.41 1.45 -36.77
C THR A 43 13.05 0.00 -37.02
N ASP A 44 12.91 -0.79 -35.97
CA ASP A 44 12.17 -2.03 -36.03
C ASP A 44 11.33 -2.22 -34.74
N GLY A 45 10.12 -2.71 -34.99
CA GLY A 45 8.98 -2.87 -34.12
C GLY A 45 9.22 -2.99 -32.62
N ALA A 46 8.52 -2.15 -31.88
CA ALA A 46 8.46 -2.14 -30.43
C ALA A 46 7.85 -3.45 -29.89
N ALA A 47 8.67 -4.46 -29.70
CA ALA A 47 8.41 -5.48 -28.70
C ALA A 47 8.59 -4.79 -27.34
N GLN A 48 7.49 -4.58 -26.62
CA GLN A 48 7.51 -4.16 -25.22
C GLN A 48 8.38 -5.15 -24.44
N SER A 49 9.61 -4.77 -24.18
CA SER A 49 10.48 -5.44 -23.24
C SER A 49 9.85 -5.28 -21.85
N CYS A 50 9.07 -6.27 -21.42
CA CYS A 50 8.69 -6.41 -20.02
C CYS A 50 9.99 -6.55 -19.22
N MET A 51 10.49 -5.45 -18.68
CA MET A 51 11.56 -5.51 -17.69
C MET A 51 11.06 -6.42 -16.57
N LYS A 52 11.73 -7.56 -16.35
CA LYS A 52 11.44 -8.45 -15.24
C LYS A 52 11.69 -7.66 -13.94
N VAL A 53 10.60 -7.31 -13.28
CA VAL A 53 10.65 -6.74 -11.94
C VAL A 53 11.27 -7.78 -11.01
N PRO A 54 12.25 -7.44 -10.18
CA PRO A 54 12.77 -8.35 -9.18
C PRO A 54 11.64 -8.88 -8.28
N SER A 55 11.63 -10.17 -8.03
CA SER A 55 10.69 -10.84 -7.16
C SER A 55 11.42 -11.89 -6.33
N ARG A 56 10.95 -12.17 -5.11
CA ARG A 56 11.49 -13.23 -4.25
C ARG A 56 11.26 -14.64 -4.81
N PHE A 57 10.56 -14.77 -5.93
CA PHE A 57 10.13 -16.03 -6.51
C PHE A 57 10.62 -16.17 -7.95
N ARG A 58 11.13 -17.35 -8.30
CA ARG A 58 11.67 -17.65 -9.65
C ARG A 58 10.59 -17.61 -10.73
N GLN A 59 9.35 -17.92 -10.38
CA GLN A 59 8.23 -17.95 -11.32
C GLN A 59 7.02 -17.21 -10.70
N PRO A 60 6.25 -16.46 -11.51
CA PRO A 60 4.97 -15.95 -11.07
C PRO A 60 4.06 -17.13 -10.68
N ALA A 61 3.08 -16.87 -9.81
CA ALA A 61 2.08 -17.84 -9.46
C ALA A 61 1.31 -18.26 -10.73
N ALA A 62 1.24 -19.57 -10.98
CA ALA A 62 0.53 -20.09 -12.15
C ALA A 62 -0.98 -20.03 -11.93
N ILE A 63 -1.70 -19.37 -12.83
CA ILE A 63 -3.14 -19.46 -12.93
C ILE A 63 -3.42 -20.61 -13.91
N LYS A 64 -4.14 -21.63 -13.49
CA LYS A 64 -4.70 -22.60 -14.43
C LYS A 64 -5.68 -21.84 -15.31
N ASP A 65 -5.47 -21.91 -16.64
CA ASP A 65 -6.37 -21.27 -17.59
C ASP A 65 -7.78 -21.86 -17.41
N SER A 66 -8.59 -21.19 -16.60
CA SER A 66 -10.03 -21.42 -16.59
C SER A 66 -10.61 -20.60 -17.74
N THR A 67 -10.59 -21.21 -18.94
CA THR A 67 -11.32 -20.70 -20.08
C THR A 67 -12.80 -20.77 -19.78
N ALA A 68 -13.37 -19.77 -19.23
CA ALA A 68 -14.75 -19.34 -19.35
C ALA A 68 -15.13 -18.30 -18.28
N HIS A 69 -14.82 -17.08 -18.50
CA HIS A 69 -15.80 -16.08 -18.08
C HIS A 69 -16.06 -15.13 -19.24
N ASN A 70 -17.31 -15.23 -19.69
CA ASN A 70 -17.90 -14.43 -20.72
C ASN A 70 -17.50 -12.96 -20.58
N ASP A 71 -17.38 -12.33 -21.73
CA ASP A 71 -17.05 -10.94 -22.03
C ASP A 71 -17.94 -9.86 -21.35
N VAL A 72 -18.68 -10.22 -20.32
CA VAL A 72 -19.43 -9.31 -19.45
C VAL A 72 -18.68 -9.17 -18.13
N ARG A 73 -17.83 -8.15 -18.06
CA ARG A 73 -17.22 -7.70 -16.79
C ARG A 73 -18.33 -7.43 -15.79
N SER A 74 -18.44 -8.27 -14.77
CA SER A 74 -19.45 -8.09 -13.74
C SER A 74 -19.24 -6.75 -13.04
N ARG A 75 -20.29 -5.94 -12.98
CA ARG A 75 -20.36 -4.68 -12.22
C ARG A 75 -21.12 -4.85 -10.91
N GLU A 76 -21.43 -6.07 -10.55
CA GLU A 76 -22.09 -6.37 -9.29
C GLU A 76 -21.22 -5.91 -8.11
N GLY A 77 -21.82 -5.23 -7.14
CA GLY A 77 -21.11 -4.67 -5.99
C GLY A 77 -20.20 -3.48 -6.33
N MET A 78 -20.37 -2.85 -7.51
CA MET A 78 -19.61 -1.67 -7.92
C MET A 78 -20.50 -0.44 -8.02
N VAL A 79 -19.92 0.74 -7.82
CA VAL A 79 -20.55 2.04 -8.02
C VAL A 79 -19.85 2.80 -9.12
N LEU A 80 -20.61 3.58 -9.90
CA LEU A 80 -20.05 4.50 -10.90
C LEU A 80 -19.43 5.71 -10.19
N ILE A 81 -18.14 5.90 -10.40
CA ILE A 81 -17.42 7.11 -10.00
C ILE A 81 -17.43 8.06 -11.20
N PRO A 82 -18.03 9.25 -11.07
CA PRO A 82 -18.05 10.22 -12.15
C PRO A 82 -16.64 10.73 -12.41
N GLY A 83 -16.25 10.83 -13.68
CA GLY A 83 -14.97 11.48 -14.01
C GLY A 83 -14.95 12.95 -13.56
N GLY A 84 -13.76 13.51 -13.48
CA GLY A 84 -13.62 14.91 -13.08
C GLY A 84 -12.19 15.34 -12.84
N THR A 85 -12.02 16.65 -12.61
CA THR A 85 -10.73 17.25 -12.27
C THR A 85 -10.69 17.56 -10.77
N PHE A 86 -9.57 17.23 -10.12
CA PHE A 86 -9.36 17.48 -8.69
C PHE A 86 -7.93 17.88 -8.38
N ARG A 87 -7.70 18.32 -7.15
CA ARG A 87 -6.36 18.61 -6.62
C ARG A 87 -5.89 17.38 -5.83
N MET A 88 -4.96 16.63 -6.43
CA MET A 88 -4.34 15.45 -5.82
C MET A 88 -3.17 15.84 -4.92
N GLY A 89 -3.00 15.14 -3.80
CA GLY A 89 -1.92 15.36 -2.85
C GLY A 89 -2.35 16.12 -1.59
N GLY A 90 -1.40 16.30 -0.68
CA GLY A 90 -1.59 16.93 0.63
C GLY A 90 -1.28 18.41 0.64
N ASP A 91 -1.88 19.12 1.60
CA ASP A 91 -1.68 20.57 1.83
C ASP A 91 -1.82 20.97 3.31
N ASN A 92 -1.78 20.00 4.22
CA ASN A 92 -1.96 20.23 5.64
C ASN A 92 -0.72 19.81 6.46
N GLY A 93 -0.69 20.17 7.75
CA GLY A 93 0.47 19.93 8.61
C GLY A 93 0.78 18.46 8.92
N GLN A 94 -0.10 17.51 8.54
CA GLN A 94 0.13 16.07 8.69
C GLN A 94 0.66 15.45 7.40
N ALA A 95 0.69 16.19 6.27
CA ALA A 95 1.11 15.67 4.98
C ALA A 95 2.62 15.39 4.98
N ALA A 96 3.00 14.22 4.51
CA ALA A 96 4.39 13.81 4.33
C ALA A 96 5.00 14.42 3.06
N ALA A 97 6.32 14.44 2.96
CA ALA A 97 7.04 15.07 1.85
C ALA A 97 6.65 14.51 0.47
N ASP A 98 6.32 13.23 0.39
CA ASP A 98 5.91 12.54 -0.83
C ASP A 98 4.45 12.80 -1.26
N GLU A 99 3.68 13.51 -0.42
CA GLU A 99 2.33 13.99 -0.77
C GLU A 99 2.36 15.36 -1.49
N PHE A 100 3.53 16.00 -1.62
CA PHE A 100 3.73 17.31 -2.26
C PHE A 100 4.47 17.20 -3.61
N PRO A 101 4.24 18.19 -4.51
CA PRO A 101 3.26 19.27 -4.41
C PRO A 101 1.84 18.78 -4.72
N LYS A 102 0.83 19.49 -4.18
CA LYS A 102 -0.54 19.31 -4.59
C LYS A 102 -0.70 19.79 -6.04
N HIS A 103 -1.19 18.92 -6.92
CA HIS A 103 -1.24 19.13 -8.36
C HIS A 103 -2.62 18.84 -8.95
N THR A 104 -2.86 19.24 -10.20
CA THR A 104 -4.14 19.05 -10.86
C THR A 104 -4.15 17.73 -11.62
N VAL A 105 -5.17 16.91 -11.34
CA VAL A 105 -5.39 15.63 -12.01
C VAL A 105 -6.81 15.56 -12.54
N ARG A 106 -6.98 15.05 -13.75
CA ARG A 106 -8.25 14.70 -14.34
C ARG A 106 -8.32 13.18 -14.54
N VAL A 107 -9.42 12.58 -14.09
CA VAL A 107 -9.71 11.15 -14.30
C VAL A 107 -11.02 10.97 -15.08
N ASP A 108 -11.08 9.98 -15.94
CA ASP A 108 -12.32 9.57 -16.59
C ASP A 108 -13.24 8.87 -15.59
N SER A 109 -14.50 8.67 -15.97
CA SER A 109 -15.43 7.86 -15.16
C SER A 109 -15.04 6.39 -15.19
N PHE A 110 -15.23 5.72 -14.06
CA PHE A 110 -14.97 4.29 -13.89
C PHE A 110 -15.92 3.68 -12.86
N TYR A 111 -16.05 2.38 -12.85
CA TYR A 111 -16.72 1.65 -11.77
C TYR A 111 -15.69 1.20 -10.75
N MET A 112 -16.02 1.31 -9.46
CA MET A 112 -15.17 0.86 -8.35
C MET A 112 -15.98 -0.05 -7.41
N ASP A 113 -15.36 -1.12 -6.90
CA ASP A 113 -15.94 -1.96 -5.86
C ASP A 113 -16.31 -1.09 -4.65
N VAL A 114 -17.52 -1.27 -4.11
CA VAL A 114 -18.03 -0.43 -3.01
C VAL A 114 -17.25 -0.60 -1.70
N HIS A 115 -16.53 -1.70 -1.55
CA HIS A 115 -15.67 -2.04 -0.41
C HIS A 115 -14.46 -2.85 -0.89
N GLU A 116 -13.54 -3.20 0.00
CA GLU A 116 -12.40 -4.08 -0.27
C GLU A 116 -12.87 -5.48 -0.68
N VAL A 117 -12.05 -6.19 -1.47
CA VAL A 117 -12.31 -7.61 -1.80
C VAL A 117 -12.34 -8.43 -0.51
N THR A 118 -13.42 -9.18 -0.32
CA THR A 118 -13.64 -9.97 0.89
C THR A 118 -13.01 -11.35 0.83
N ASN A 119 -12.88 -11.99 2.00
CA ASN A 119 -12.41 -13.38 2.10
C ASN A 119 -13.28 -14.33 1.26
N ALA A 120 -14.62 -14.16 1.25
CA ALA A 120 -15.50 -14.97 0.43
C ALA A 120 -15.23 -14.80 -1.07
N GLN A 121 -15.04 -13.56 -1.53
CA GLN A 121 -14.75 -13.26 -2.93
C GLN A 121 -13.38 -13.82 -3.34
N PHE A 122 -12.34 -13.64 -2.51
CA PHE A 122 -11.03 -14.17 -2.78
C PHE A 122 -10.98 -15.70 -2.73
N LYS A 123 -11.74 -16.30 -1.80
CA LYS A 123 -11.91 -17.76 -1.75
C LYS A 123 -12.53 -18.31 -3.04
N ALA A 124 -13.53 -17.66 -3.59
CA ALA A 124 -14.15 -18.07 -4.86
C ALA A 124 -13.13 -18.07 -6.02
N PHE A 125 -12.24 -17.07 -6.06
CA PHE A 125 -11.13 -17.03 -7.01
C PHE A 125 -10.17 -18.22 -6.82
N VAL A 126 -9.74 -18.47 -5.58
CA VAL A 126 -8.81 -19.57 -5.29
C VAL A 126 -9.44 -20.92 -5.61
N ASP A 127 -10.70 -21.13 -5.22
CA ASP A 127 -11.43 -22.39 -5.50
C ASP A 127 -11.58 -22.63 -7.01
N ALA A 128 -11.83 -21.58 -7.80
CA ALA A 128 -12.00 -21.67 -9.26
C ALA A 128 -10.67 -21.92 -10.00
N THR A 129 -9.56 -21.41 -9.48
CA THR A 129 -8.29 -21.38 -10.22
C THR A 129 -7.21 -22.30 -9.65
N GLY A 130 -7.32 -22.69 -8.39
CA GLY A 130 -6.26 -23.36 -7.64
C GLY A 130 -5.05 -22.46 -7.39
N TYR A 131 -5.25 -21.12 -7.37
CA TYR A 131 -4.17 -20.15 -7.18
C TYR A 131 -3.48 -20.33 -5.82
N VAL A 132 -2.16 -20.24 -5.83
CA VAL A 132 -1.31 -20.29 -4.63
C VAL A 132 -0.71 -18.90 -4.44
N THR A 133 -1.06 -18.25 -3.33
CA THR A 133 -0.62 -16.87 -3.05
C THR A 133 0.88 -16.79 -2.77
N THR A 134 1.39 -15.58 -2.85
CA THR A 134 2.79 -15.26 -2.56
C THR A 134 3.17 -15.72 -1.14
N ALA A 135 2.32 -15.51 -0.14
CA ALA A 135 2.54 -15.89 1.25
C ALA A 135 2.58 -17.42 1.47
N GLU A 136 1.94 -18.20 0.59
CA GLU A 136 1.95 -19.66 0.62
C GLU A 136 3.18 -20.29 -0.06
N ARG A 137 4.09 -19.48 -0.63
CA ARG A 137 5.24 -19.94 -1.44
C ARG A 137 6.56 -19.76 -0.71
N LYS A 138 7.45 -20.73 -0.85
CA LYS A 138 8.84 -20.62 -0.38
C LYS A 138 9.61 -19.62 -1.25
N PRO A 139 10.31 -18.63 -0.66
CA PRO A 139 11.17 -17.72 -1.41
C PRO A 139 12.34 -18.45 -2.11
N ASP A 140 12.71 -17.98 -3.30
CA ASP A 140 13.95 -18.40 -3.99
C ASP A 140 15.09 -17.46 -3.61
N TRP A 141 16.17 -17.98 -3.07
CA TRP A 141 17.31 -17.15 -2.64
C TRP A 141 17.95 -16.38 -3.80
N GLU A 142 18.06 -16.99 -4.97
CA GLU A 142 18.70 -16.34 -6.14
C GLU A 142 17.86 -15.16 -6.67
N GLU A 143 16.57 -15.17 -6.43
CA GLU A 143 15.68 -14.03 -6.72
C GLU A 143 15.69 -13.02 -5.56
N LEU A 144 15.58 -13.49 -4.32
CA LEU A 144 15.55 -12.64 -3.12
C LEU A 144 16.80 -11.76 -3.02
N LYS A 145 17.99 -12.31 -3.26
CA LYS A 145 19.24 -11.57 -3.16
C LYS A 145 19.36 -10.38 -4.12
N LYS A 146 18.59 -10.37 -5.24
CA LYS A 146 18.57 -9.24 -6.18
C LYS A 146 17.90 -7.99 -5.61
N MET A 147 17.12 -8.15 -4.54
CA MET A 147 16.41 -7.10 -3.82
C MET A 147 17.14 -6.67 -2.54
N LEU A 148 18.29 -7.24 -2.28
CA LEU A 148 19.10 -6.97 -1.10
C LEU A 148 20.37 -6.20 -1.49
N PRO A 149 20.99 -5.48 -0.54
CA PRO A 149 22.29 -4.85 -0.78
C PRO A 149 23.34 -5.84 -1.26
N PRO A 150 24.30 -5.41 -2.10
CA PRO A 150 25.41 -6.26 -2.53
C PRO A 150 26.16 -6.88 -1.33
N GLY A 151 26.44 -8.19 -1.42
CA GLY A 151 27.11 -8.91 -0.34
C GLY A 151 26.19 -9.52 0.71
N ALA A 152 24.90 -9.42 0.57
CA ALA A 152 23.94 -10.08 1.47
C ALA A 152 24.21 -11.59 1.52
N THR A 153 24.25 -12.16 2.73
CA THR A 153 24.47 -13.58 2.97
C THR A 153 23.17 -14.36 2.95
N LYS A 154 23.24 -15.60 2.41
CA LYS A 154 22.07 -16.49 2.41
C LYS A 154 21.69 -16.85 3.86
N PRO A 155 20.43 -16.63 4.27
CA PRO A 155 19.94 -17.08 5.56
C PRO A 155 19.86 -18.64 5.60
N PRO A 156 19.74 -19.23 6.79
CA PRO A 156 19.49 -20.66 6.92
C PRO A 156 18.24 -21.10 6.13
N GLU A 157 18.26 -22.32 5.58
CA GLU A 157 17.10 -22.87 4.84
C GLU A 157 15.81 -22.92 5.66
N SER A 158 15.92 -22.99 6.99
CA SER A 158 14.79 -22.94 7.92
C SER A 158 14.09 -21.59 7.99
N GLU A 159 14.72 -20.53 7.47
CA GLU A 159 14.15 -19.18 7.36
C GLU A 159 13.59 -18.91 5.96
N LEU A 160 14.07 -19.63 4.94
CA LEU A 160 13.53 -19.55 3.57
C LEU A 160 12.28 -20.42 3.45
N VAL A 161 11.22 -20.04 4.14
CA VAL A 161 9.93 -20.76 4.18
C VAL A 161 8.77 -19.82 3.81
N ALA A 162 7.62 -20.39 3.46
CA ALA A 162 6.39 -19.65 3.26
C ALA A 162 6.04 -18.91 4.56
N ALA A 163 5.97 -17.60 4.48
CA ALA A 163 5.74 -16.71 5.62
C ALA A 163 5.24 -15.35 5.14
N SER A 164 4.63 -14.59 6.04
CA SER A 164 4.17 -13.23 5.79
C SER A 164 4.32 -12.36 7.03
N LEU A 165 4.19 -11.05 6.90
CA LEU A 165 4.34 -10.12 8.00
C LEU A 165 3.06 -10.05 8.84
N VAL A 166 3.22 -10.27 10.14
CA VAL A 166 2.16 -10.21 11.15
C VAL A 166 2.52 -9.17 12.20
N PHE A 167 1.53 -8.41 12.61
CA PHE A 167 1.65 -7.41 13.66
C PHE A 167 1.54 -8.06 15.06
N TYR A 168 2.49 -7.72 15.92
CA TYR A 168 2.49 -8.06 17.34
C TYR A 168 2.64 -6.79 18.17
N PRO A 169 1.64 -6.43 19.01
CA PRO A 169 1.76 -5.26 19.87
C PRO A 169 2.96 -5.41 20.82
N THR A 170 3.66 -4.31 21.05
CA THR A 170 4.77 -4.30 22.01
C THR A 170 4.25 -4.22 23.46
N ARG A 171 5.10 -4.49 24.44
CA ARG A 171 4.70 -4.44 25.87
C ARG A 171 4.66 -3.02 26.43
N GLY A 172 5.13 -2.04 25.69
CA GLY A 172 5.22 -0.64 26.08
C GLY A 172 5.78 0.20 24.95
N PRO A 173 6.03 1.49 25.19
CA PRO A 173 6.54 2.41 24.18
C PRO A 173 7.85 1.93 23.55
N VAL A 174 7.96 2.11 22.22
CA VAL A 174 9.18 1.83 21.44
C VAL A 174 9.46 2.99 20.50
N ASP A 175 10.67 3.07 19.98
CA ASP A 175 10.98 4.01 18.91
C ASP A 175 10.24 3.61 17.62
N LEU A 176 9.36 4.47 17.13
CA LEU A 176 8.52 4.23 15.95
C LEU A 176 9.30 4.18 14.62
N ASN A 177 10.61 4.45 14.63
CA ASN A 177 11.48 4.23 13.49
C ASN A 177 11.97 2.77 13.36
N HIS A 178 11.73 1.95 14.39
CA HIS A 178 12.11 0.53 14.45
C HIS A 178 10.87 -0.37 14.28
N PHE A 179 10.36 -0.44 13.04
CA PHE A 179 9.15 -1.21 12.71
C PHE A 179 9.31 -2.73 12.94
N ASP A 180 10.53 -3.25 12.98
CA ASP A 180 10.85 -4.62 13.38
C ASP A 180 10.50 -4.94 14.84
N ALA A 181 10.24 -3.93 15.67
CA ALA A 181 9.76 -4.12 17.03
C ALA A 181 8.35 -4.70 17.11
N TRP A 182 7.50 -4.49 16.08
CA TRP A 182 6.11 -4.98 16.05
C TRP A 182 5.74 -5.74 14.78
N TRP A 183 6.59 -5.80 13.74
CA TRP A 183 6.40 -6.64 12.56
C TRP A 183 7.29 -7.86 12.61
N GLN A 184 6.70 -9.04 12.49
CA GLN A 184 7.44 -10.30 12.47
C GLN A 184 7.06 -11.14 11.26
N TRP A 185 8.05 -11.82 10.68
CA TRP A 185 7.82 -12.86 9.67
C TRP A 185 7.26 -14.09 10.35
N GLU A 186 5.95 -14.32 10.17
CA GLU A 186 5.25 -15.46 10.77
C GLU A 186 5.13 -16.61 9.77
N LYS A 187 5.67 -17.76 10.14
CA LYS A 187 5.65 -18.98 9.31
C LYS A 187 4.23 -19.52 9.18
N GLY A 188 3.79 -19.68 7.90
CA GLY A 188 2.45 -20.14 7.60
C GLY A 188 1.36 -19.10 7.83
N ALA A 189 1.73 -17.82 7.95
CA ALA A 189 0.79 -16.72 7.79
C ALA A 189 0.49 -16.55 6.30
N ASP A 190 -0.79 -16.62 5.95
CA ASP A 190 -1.34 -16.49 4.61
C ASP A 190 -2.78 -15.95 4.68
N TRP A 191 -3.46 -15.81 3.56
CA TRP A 191 -4.81 -15.28 3.52
C TRP A 191 -5.86 -16.13 4.28
N LYS A 192 -5.63 -17.45 4.47
CA LYS A 192 -6.50 -18.36 5.26
C LYS A 192 -6.15 -18.33 6.75
N HIS A 193 -4.91 -18.00 7.06
CA HIS A 193 -4.33 -17.98 8.40
C HIS A 193 -3.61 -16.65 8.63
N PRO A 194 -4.33 -15.51 8.72
CA PRO A 194 -3.72 -14.18 8.69
C PRO A 194 -2.68 -13.90 9.77
N GLN A 195 -2.77 -14.59 10.92
CA GLN A 195 -1.82 -14.50 12.02
C GLN A 195 -1.00 -15.79 12.20
N GLY A 196 -0.79 -16.56 11.14
CA GLY A 196 -0.10 -17.83 11.17
C GLY A 196 -1.04 -19.02 11.46
N ARG A 197 -0.46 -20.22 11.58
CA ARG A 197 -1.16 -21.52 11.65
C ARG A 197 -2.23 -21.65 12.74
N GLY A 198 -2.14 -20.84 13.79
CA GLY A 198 -3.12 -20.82 14.88
C GLY A 198 -4.37 -19.98 14.59
N SER A 199 -4.41 -19.27 13.48
CA SER A 199 -5.51 -18.38 13.09
C SER A 199 -6.35 -18.98 11.98
N SER A 200 -7.54 -18.42 11.75
CA SER A 200 -8.46 -18.86 10.69
C SER A 200 -9.38 -17.72 10.26
N ILE A 201 -9.79 -17.74 8.99
CA ILE A 201 -10.86 -16.90 8.45
C ILE A 201 -12.26 -17.53 8.55
N ALA A 202 -12.41 -18.66 9.23
CA ALA A 202 -13.72 -19.28 9.43
C ALA A 202 -14.70 -18.29 10.11
N GLY A 203 -15.85 -18.07 9.51
CA GLY A 203 -16.86 -17.08 9.96
C GLY A 203 -16.50 -15.62 9.66
N LYS A 204 -15.45 -15.35 8.86
CA LYS A 204 -15.01 -14.02 8.45
C LYS A 204 -15.20 -13.77 6.95
N ASP A 205 -16.25 -14.29 6.37
CA ASP A 205 -16.52 -14.20 4.93
C ASP A 205 -16.62 -12.74 4.43
N HIS A 206 -17.16 -11.84 5.27
CA HIS A 206 -17.33 -10.42 4.99
C HIS A 206 -16.16 -9.52 5.46
N TYR A 207 -15.06 -10.09 5.90
CA TYR A 207 -13.86 -9.33 6.23
C TYR A 207 -13.01 -9.13 4.96
N PRO A 208 -12.24 -8.04 4.86
CA PRO A 208 -11.31 -7.87 3.75
C PRO A 208 -10.29 -9.00 3.73
N VAL A 209 -9.94 -9.48 2.55
CA VAL A 209 -8.82 -10.40 2.40
C VAL A 209 -7.52 -9.64 2.68
N VAL A 210 -6.66 -10.24 3.49
CA VAL A 210 -5.33 -9.71 3.84
C VAL A 210 -4.26 -10.76 3.58
N GLN A 211 -2.99 -10.45 3.83
CA GLN A 211 -1.85 -11.33 3.52
C GLN A 211 -1.75 -11.64 2.02
N VAL A 212 -2.23 -10.73 1.18
CA VAL A 212 -2.17 -10.79 -0.27
C VAL A 212 -1.17 -9.77 -0.80
N SER A 213 -0.30 -10.20 -1.69
CA SER A 213 0.65 -9.35 -2.40
C SER A 213 -0.02 -8.59 -3.55
N TRP A 214 0.70 -7.64 -4.15
CA TRP A 214 0.26 -6.98 -5.36
C TRP A 214 0.06 -7.97 -6.53
N ASP A 215 0.94 -8.95 -6.64
CA ASP A 215 0.83 -10.01 -7.65
C ASP A 215 -0.45 -10.85 -7.45
N ASP A 216 -0.81 -11.16 -6.20
CA ASP A 216 -2.03 -11.89 -5.86
C ASP A 216 -3.28 -11.07 -6.21
N ALA A 217 -3.27 -9.77 -5.90
CA ALA A 217 -4.35 -8.85 -6.26
C ALA A 217 -4.51 -8.72 -7.79
N MET A 218 -3.40 -8.62 -8.53
CA MET A 218 -3.43 -8.61 -10.00
C MET A 218 -3.96 -9.91 -10.60
N ALA A 219 -3.63 -11.06 -10.00
CA ALA A 219 -4.16 -12.36 -10.42
C ALA A 219 -5.68 -12.44 -10.22
N TYR A 220 -6.19 -11.97 -9.07
CA TYR A 220 -7.63 -11.84 -8.82
C TYR A 220 -8.30 -10.90 -9.83
N CYS A 221 -7.72 -9.72 -10.05
CA CYS A 221 -8.22 -8.74 -11.01
C CYS A 221 -8.34 -9.33 -12.43
N LYS A 222 -7.31 -10.05 -12.87
CA LYS A 222 -7.30 -10.72 -14.18
C LYS A 222 -8.43 -11.76 -14.28
N TRP A 223 -8.60 -12.59 -13.24
CA TRP A 223 -9.65 -13.60 -13.19
C TRP A 223 -11.04 -12.99 -13.24
N SER A 224 -11.27 -11.92 -12.47
CA SER A 224 -12.58 -11.24 -12.39
C SER A 224 -12.85 -10.27 -13.56
N GLY A 225 -11.92 -10.12 -14.52
CA GLY A 225 -12.04 -9.16 -15.62
C GLY A 225 -11.98 -7.70 -15.19
N LYS A 226 -11.40 -7.43 -14.03
CA LYS A 226 -11.21 -6.11 -13.42
C LYS A 226 -9.73 -5.70 -13.44
N ARG A 227 -9.39 -4.57 -12.83
CA ARG A 227 -8.02 -4.12 -12.56
C ARG A 227 -7.91 -3.42 -11.21
N LEU A 228 -6.71 -3.23 -10.71
CA LEU A 228 -6.47 -2.31 -9.61
C LEU A 228 -6.74 -0.87 -10.05
N PRO A 229 -7.18 0.02 -9.12
CA PRO A 229 -7.24 1.45 -9.39
C PRO A 229 -5.82 2.02 -9.59
N THR A 230 -5.69 3.08 -10.39
CA THR A 230 -4.52 3.94 -10.27
C THR A 230 -4.57 4.70 -8.94
N GLU A 231 -3.42 5.18 -8.48
CA GLU A 231 -3.36 6.01 -7.28
C GLU A 231 -4.27 7.24 -7.39
N ALA A 232 -4.34 7.84 -8.57
CA ALA A 232 -5.20 8.99 -8.85
C ALA A 232 -6.70 8.65 -8.82
N GLU A 233 -7.10 7.52 -9.40
CA GLU A 233 -8.48 7.04 -9.33
C GLU A 233 -8.88 6.73 -7.89
N TRP A 234 -7.98 6.12 -7.12
CA TRP A 234 -8.22 5.79 -5.73
C TRP A 234 -8.46 7.07 -4.90
N GLU A 235 -7.56 8.08 -5.01
CA GLU A 235 -7.69 9.33 -4.25
C GLU A 235 -8.94 10.12 -4.67
N PHE A 236 -9.24 10.20 -5.98
CA PHE A 236 -10.45 10.84 -6.47
C PHE A 236 -11.71 10.20 -5.87
N ALA A 237 -11.77 8.87 -5.90
CA ALA A 237 -12.87 8.10 -5.33
C ALA A 237 -12.99 8.28 -3.81
N ALA A 238 -11.86 8.27 -3.08
CA ALA A 238 -11.82 8.46 -1.63
C ALA A 238 -12.34 9.82 -1.20
N ARG A 239 -12.08 10.86 -1.99
CA ARG A 239 -12.60 12.21 -1.74
C ARG A 239 -14.12 12.31 -1.81
N GLY A 240 -14.81 11.38 -2.46
CA GLY A 240 -16.27 11.31 -2.47
C GLY A 240 -16.97 12.59 -2.97
N GLY A 241 -16.34 13.34 -3.91
CA GLY A 241 -16.83 14.61 -4.41
C GLY A 241 -16.52 15.83 -3.53
N GLN A 242 -15.84 15.65 -2.39
CA GLN A 242 -15.45 16.75 -1.50
C GLN A 242 -14.16 17.43 -1.97
N ILE A 243 -14.11 18.76 -1.86
CA ILE A 243 -12.97 19.57 -2.27
C ILE A 243 -12.14 19.91 -1.04
N ASN A 244 -10.82 19.69 -1.12
CA ASN A 244 -9.84 20.10 -0.11
C ASN A 244 -10.13 19.58 1.32
N LYS A 245 -10.74 18.39 1.44
CA LYS A 245 -10.97 17.75 2.73
C LYS A 245 -9.84 16.79 3.09
N ILE A 246 -9.59 16.64 4.38
CA ILE A 246 -8.52 15.79 4.92
C ILE A 246 -8.93 14.33 4.87
N TYR A 247 -10.20 14.04 5.19
CA TYR A 247 -10.74 12.68 5.30
C TYR A 247 -11.91 12.46 4.34
N PRO A 248 -12.31 11.21 4.06
CA PRO A 248 -13.48 10.91 3.24
C PRO A 248 -14.80 11.49 3.78
N TRP A 249 -14.87 11.77 5.08
CA TRP A 249 -16.06 12.38 5.76
C TRP A 249 -15.94 13.90 5.95
N GLY A 250 -14.83 14.54 5.60
CA GLY A 250 -14.59 15.99 5.77
C GLY A 250 -13.35 16.32 6.58
N ASP A 251 -13.44 17.29 7.49
CA ASP A 251 -12.30 17.77 8.30
C ASP A 251 -12.42 17.42 9.78
N GLU A 252 -13.51 16.78 10.20
CA GLU A 252 -13.65 16.38 11.60
C GLU A 252 -12.58 15.34 11.96
N ASN A 253 -11.80 15.63 13.02
CA ASN A 253 -10.71 14.74 13.43
C ASN A 253 -11.21 13.30 13.67
N ILE A 254 -10.41 12.32 13.33
CA ILE A 254 -10.76 10.90 13.45
C ILE A 254 -11.08 10.49 14.90
N THR A 255 -10.43 11.12 15.87
CA THR A 255 -10.66 10.86 17.30
C THR A 255 -11.90 11.52 17.86
N ALA A 256 -12.56 12.43 17.10
CA ALA A 256 -13.74 13.15 17.56
C ALA A 256 -15.03 12.32 17.44
N GLY A 257 -15.80 12.27 18.51
CA GLY A 257 -17.10 11.62 18.54
C GLY A 257 -17.04 10.09 18.42
N HIS A 258 -17.95 9.53 17.62
CA HIS A 258 -17.95 8.10 17.32
C HIS A 258 -16.87 7.74 16.29
N PRO A 259 -16.27 6.53 16.36
CA PRO A 259 -15.34 6.06 15.35
C PRO A 259 -15.93 6.18 13.94
N LYS A 260 -15.12 6.68 12.99
CA LYS A 260 -15.53 6.91 11.59
C LYS A 260 -14.86 5.93 10.63
N ALA A 261 -13.83 5.26 11.12
CA ALA A 261 -13.04 4.27 10.41
C ALA A 261 -12.41 3.31 11.43
N ASN A 262 -12.05 2.12 11.00
CA ASN A 262 -11.25 1.20 11.80
C ASN A 262 -9.78 1.66 11.77
N SER A 263 -9.28 2.13 12.90
CA SER A 263 -7.90 2.63 13.05
C SER A 263 -7.40 2.40 14.47
N TRP A 264 -6.10 2.55 14.69
CA TRP A 264 -5.52 2.39 16.02
C TRP A 264 -5.89 3.58 16.92
N GLU A 265 -6.55 3.31 18.03
CA GLU A 265 -7.00 4.30 19.00
C GLU A 265 -6.17 4.18 20.28
N GLY A 266 -5.45 5.25 20.64
CA GLY A 266 -4.56 5.27 21.80
C GLY A 266 -3.07 5.20 21.43
N ASP A 267 -2.26 4.56 22.23
CA ASP A 267 -0.80 4.61 22.12
C ASP A 267 -0.23 3.50 21.25
N PHE A 268 0.11 3.82 20.00
CA PHE A 268 0.72 2.84 19.10
C PHE A 268 2.19 2.57 19.47
N PRO A 269 2.67 1.31 19.42
CA PRO A 269 2.00 0.08 19.01
C PRO A 269 1.65 -0.86 20.20
N TYR A 270 1.40 -0.34 21.39
CA TYR A 270 1.28 -1.16 22.61
C TYR A 270 -0.07 -1.06 23.32
N HIS A 271 -0.86 -0.03 23.08
CA HIS A 271 -2.16 0.16 23.73
C HIS A 271 -3.19 0.66 22.73
N ASN A 272 -4.15 -0.19 22.34
CA ASN A 272 -5.32 0.16 21.56
C ASN A 272 -6.53 0.25 22.48
N GLU A 273 -7.26 1.37 22.45
CA GLU A 273 -8.47 1.59 23.26
C GLU A 273 -9.68 0.80 22.73
N GLU A 274 -9.63 0.31 21.49
CA GLU A 274 -10.67 -0.50 20.84
C GLU A 274 -12.09 0.12 20.90
N ARG A 275 -12.18 1.46 20.81
CA ARG A 275 -13.47 2.18 20.83
C ARG A 275 -14.35 1.82 19.65
N ASP A 276 -13.73 1.40 18.55
CA ASP A 276 -14.36 0.90 17.34
C ASP A 276 -14.80 -0.58 17.44
N ALA A 277 -14.49 -1.26 18.56
CA ALA A 277 -14.75 -2.67 18.85
C ALA A 277 -13.93 -3.66 18.01
N TYR A 278 -12.86 -3.22 17.33
CA TYR A 278 -12.03 -4.10 16.53
C TYR A 278 -10.55 -3.98 16.92
N VAL A 279 -9.91 -5.13 17.17
CA VAL A 279 -8.47 -5.23 17.44
C VAL A 279 -7.67 -5.25 16.12
N ARG A 280 -8.30 -5.75 15.05
CA ARG A 280 -7.75 -5.95 13.71
C ARG A 280 -8.75 -5.46 12.67
N SER A 281 -8.70 -5.99 11.44
CA SER A 281 -9.68 -5.61 10.42
C SER A 281 -11.12 -5.84 10.89
N ALA A 282 -12.02 -4.96 10.48
CA ALA A 282 -13.46 -5.06 10.66
C ALA A 282 -14.13 -5.72 9.45
N PRO A 283 -15.35 -6.22 9.56
CA PRO A 283 -16.16 -6.55 8.38
C PRO A 283 -16.28 -5.33 7.46
N VAL A 284 -16.22 -5.55 6.15
CA VAL A 284 -16.45 -4.45 5.20
C VAL A 284 -17.79 -3.78 5.45
N GLN A 285 -17.90 -2.48 5.15
CA GLN A 285 -19.12 -1.69 5.37
C GLN A 285 -19.54 -1.49 6.85
N SER A 286 -18.58 -1.62 7.78
CA SER A 286 -18.83 -1.35 9.20
C SER A 286 -19.05 0.13 9.51
N TYR A 287 -18.63 1.04 8.63
CA TYR A 287 -18.74 2.49 8.79
C TYR A 287 -19.58 3.12 7.68
N LYS A 288 -19.84 4.43 7.80
CA LYS A 288 -20.63 5.15 6.79
C LYS A 288 -19.84 5.31 5.49
N PRO A 289 -20.50 5.18 4.33
CA PRO A 289 -19.85 5.43 3.04
C PRO A 289 -19.55 6.92 2.84
N ASN A 290 -18.61 7.21 1.93
CA ASN A 290 -18.34 8.57 1.47
C ASN A 290 -19.43 9.06 0.47
N GLY A 291 -19.27 10.25 -0.07
CA GLY A 291 -20.26 10.88 -0.97
C GLY A 291 -20.48 10.15 -2.31
N TYR A 292 -19.62 9.21 -2.68
CA TYR A 292 -19.82 8.34 -3.85
C TYR A 292 -20.39 6.95 -3.49
N GLY A 293 -20.70 6.71 -2.22
CA GLY A 293 -21.23 5.41 -1.77
C GLY A 293 -20.14 4.35 -1.54
N LEU A 294 -18.88 4.75 -1.43
CA LEU A 294 -17.75 3.87 -1.15
C LEU A 294 -17.52 3.76 0.35
N TYR A 295 -17.38 2.53 0.83
CA TYR A 295 -17.07 2.21 2.22
C TYR A 295 -15.57 2.00 2.41
N ASP A 296 -15.12 2.18 3.64
CA ASP A 296 -13.78 1.82 4.12
C ASP A 296 -12.63 2.49 3.33
N MET A 297 -12.90 3.68 2.73
CA MET A 297 -11.88 4.50 2.06
C MET A 297 -10.91 5.17 3.06
N ALA A 298 -11.01 4.82 4.34
CA ALA A 298 -10.12 5.24 5.42
C ALA A 298 -10.09 4.16 6.48
N GLY A 299 -8.89 3.75 6.91
CA GLY A 299 -8.71 2.68 7.89
C GLY A 299 -8.95 1.28 7.33
N ASN A 300 -9.28 0.34 8.17
CA ASN A 300 -9.49 -1.07 7.91
C ASN A 300 -8.25 -1.76 7.34
N VAL A 301 -8.03 -1.75 6.03
CA VAL A 301 -6.80 -2.28 5.43
C VAL A 301 -6.25 -1.33 4.36
N TRP A 302 -4.91 -1.24 4.25
CA TRP A 302 -4.27 -0.60 3.11
C TRP A 302 -4.70 -1.28 1.82
N GLU A 303 -4.86 -0.51 0.74
CA GLU A 303 -5.32 -1.00 -0.54
C GLU A 303 -4.29 -0.81 -1.64
N TRP A 304 -3.95 -1.89 -2.33
CA TRP A 304 -3.05 -1.88 -3.47
C TRP A 304 -3.57 -1.01 -4.62
N CYS A 305 -2.68 -0.15 -5.14
CA CYS A 305 -2.86 0.56 -6.41
C CYS A 305 -1.99 -0.05 -7.52
N GLY A 306 -2.31 0.25 -8.77
CA GLY A 306 -1.54 -0.21 -9.94
C GLY A 306 -0.16 0.40 -10.04
N ASP A 307 0.00 1.61 -9.49
CA ASP A 307 1.14 2.49 -9.69
C ASP A 307 2.41 2.00 -8.99
N TRP A 308 3.56 2.23 -9.64
CA TRP A 308 4.83 2.22 -8.96
C TRP A 308 4.93 3.40 -7.99
N TYR A 309 5.61 3.21 -6.87
CA TYR A 309 5.92 4.31 -5.97
C TYR A 309 7.22 4.98 -6.40
N ASP A 310 7.16 6.30 -6.57
CA ASP A 310 8.34 7.16 -6.67
C ASP A 310 8.11 8.36 -5.75
N VAL A 311 9.06 8.62 -4.86
CA VAL A 311 8.99 9.71 -3.87
C VAL A 311 8.86 11.09 -4.54
N ALA A 312 9.40 11.26 -5.75
CA ALA A 312 9.43 12.52 -6.49
C ALA A 312 8.33 12.61 -7.58
N TYR A 313 7.50 11.58 -7.75
CA TYR A 313 6.53 11.55 -8.87
C TYR A 313 5.61 12.77 -8.93
N TYR A 314 5.08 13.23 -7.79
CA TYR A 314 4.19 14.39 -7.76
C TYR A 314 4.86 15.68 -8.22
N GLN A 315 6.18 15.81 -8.04
CA GLN A 315 6.95 16.94 -8.53
C GLN A 315 6.96 17.00 -10.06
N THR A 316 6.94 15.84 -10.73
CA THR A 316 6.89 15.78 -12.20
C THR A 316 5.55 16.23 -12.78
N LEU A 317 4.50 16.29 -11.97
CA LEU A 317 3.13 16.64 -12.36
C LEU A 317 2.74 18.07 -11.96
N GLN A 318 3.64 18.82 -11.31
CA GLN A 318 3.34 20.10 -10.66
C GLN A 318 2.74 21.15 -11.61
N ASP A 319 3.28 21.29 -12.80
CA ASP A 319 2.99 22.40 -13.72
C ASP A 319 2.06 21.99 -14.88
N MET A 320 1.38 20.85 -14.74
CA MET A 320 0.49 20.32 -15.76
C MET A 320 -0.82 19.80 -15.18
N GLU A 321 -1.87 19.73 -16.00
CA GLU A 321 -3.03 18.90 -15.71
C GLU A 321 -2.72 17.47 -16.17
N ALA A 322 -2.49 16.56 -15.22
CA ALA A 322 -2.25 15.16 -15.55
C ALA A 322 -3.58 14.45 -15.87
N PHE A 323 -3.67 13.85 -17.06
CA PHE A 323 -4.86 13.15 -17.51
C PHE A 323 -4.69 11.64 -17.37
N ASN A 324 -5.55 11.00 -16.55
CA ASN A 324 -5.51 9.56 -16.25
C ASN A 324 -4.09 9.05 -15.93
N PRO A 325 -3.35 9.67 -15.00
CA PRO A 325 -1.98 9.25 -14.73
C PRO A 325 -1.92 7.78 -14.26
N GLN A 326 -0.92 7.07 -14.77
CA GLN A 326 -0.71 5.63 -14.50
C GLN A 326 0.46 5.39 -13.54
N GLY A 327 0.94 6.45 -12.87
CA GLY A 327 2.15 6.41 -12.06
C GLY A 327 3.44 6.51 -12.89
N PRO A 328 4.59 6.50 -12.22
CA PRO A 328 5.90 6.52 -12.88
C PRO A 328 6.22 5.16 -13.51
N ASP A 329 7.11 5.16 -14.53
CA ASP A 329 7.56 3.93 -15.19
C ASP A 329 8.38 3.02 -14.29
N LYS A 330 9.00 3.59 -13.25
CA LYS A 330 9.91 2.89 -12.32
C LYS A 330 9.60 3.28 -10.89
N SER A 331 9.83 2.33 -9.98
CA SER A 331 9.84 2.63 -8.56
C SER A 331 11.13 3.31 -8.13
N PHE A 332 11.01 4.33 -7.26
CA PHE A 332 12.15 4.91 -6.57
C PHE A 332 11.80 5.27 -5.12
N ASP A 333 12.48 4.60 -4.19
CA ASP A 333 12.48 4.92 -2.76
C ASP A 333 13.93 5.08 -2.30
N PRO A 334 14.38 6.27 -1.90
CA PRO A 334 15.76 6.48 -1.46
C PRO A 334 16.11 5.71 -0.19
N LEU A 335 15.13 5.31 0.61
CA LEU A 335 15.35 4.53 1.83
C LEU A 335 15.59 3.04 1.52
N GLU A 336 15.04 2.53 0.43
CA GLU A 336 15.21 1.15 -0.01
C GLU A 336 15.44 1.07 -1.54
N PRO A 337 16.56 1.58 -2.05
CA PRO A 337 16.78 1.81 -3.49
C PRO A 337 16.86 0.53 -4.34
N TYR A 338 17.05 -0.63 -3.71
CA TYR A 338 17.12 -1.93 -4.38
C TYR A 338 15.78 -2.68 -4.41
N THR A 339 14.81 -2.25 -3.62
CA THR A 339 13.51 -2.91 -3.50
C THR A 339 12.44 -2.09 -4.22
N PRO A 340 11.92 -2.56 -5.36
CA PRO A 340 10.82 -1.86 -6.03
C PRO A 340 9.57 -1.85 -5.15
N LYS A 341 8.83 -0.76 -5.20
CA LYS A 341 7.65 -0.53 -4.35
C LYS A 341 6.43 -0.20 -5.20
N LYS A 342 5.28 -0.69 -4.76
CA LYS A 342 3.96 -0.29 -5.24
C LYS A 342 3.28 0.64 -4.23
N VAL A 343 2.39 1.49 -4.74
CA VAL A 343 1.58 2.37 -3.90
C VAL A 343 0.48 1.59 -3.20
N VAL A 344 0.25 1.90 -1.92
CA VAL A 344 -0.95 1.51 -1.18
C VAL A 344 -1.60 2.74 -0.57
N ARG A 345 -2.92 2.73 -0.44
CA ARG A 345 -3.74 3.88 -0.01
C ARG A 345 -4.74 3.48 1.09
N GLY A 346 -5.31 4.47 1.78
CA GLY A 346 -6.44 4.33 2.71
C GLY A 346 -6.08 4.17 4.17
N GLY A 347 -4.90 3.69 4.49
CA GLY A 347 -4.57 3.35 5.87
C GLY A 347 -5.13 2.00 6.30
N SER A 348 -4.94 1.67 7.55
CA SER A 348 -5.38 0.39 8.12
C SER A 348 -5.77 0.52 9.58
N PHE A 349 -6.24 -0.56 10.18
CA PHE A 349 -6.50 -0.67 11.62
C PHE A 349 -5.29 -0.39 12.51
N LEU A 350 -4.08 -0.34 11.94
CA LEU A 350 -2.84 0.03 12.65
C LEU A 350 -2.48 1.52 12.51
N CYS A 351 -3.24 2.29 11.74
CA CYS A 351 -2.93 3.70 11.51
C CYS A 351 -3.34 4.56 12.68
N ASN A 352 -2.37 5.35 13.16
CA ASN A 352 -2.51 6.28 14.26
C ASN A 352 -1.89 7.63 13.85
N GLU A 353 -2.33 8.72 14.44
CA GLU A 353 -1.83 10.07 14.11
C GLU A 353 -0.32 10.21 14.35
N ALA A 354 0.18 9.58 15.42
CA ALA A 354 1.59 9.64 15.78
C ALA A 354 2.50 8.79 14.87
N TYR A 355 1.95 7.79 14.17
CA TYR A 355 2.74 6.85 13.37
C TYR A 355 2.58 7.06 11.86
N CYS A 356 1.38 6.90 11.30
CA CYS A 356 1.22 6.93 9.85
C CYS A 356 0.12 7.85 9.33
N SER A 357 -0.90 8.19 10.12
CA SER A 357 -2.12 8.94 9.72
C SER A 357 -2.67 8.53 8.34
N GLY A 358 -2.66 7.22 8.06
CA GLY A 358 -2.94 6.64 6.74
C GLY A 358 -4.34 6.86 6.21
N TYR A 359 -5.28 7.09 7.11
CA TYR A 359 -6.70 7.32 6.86
C TYR A 359 -7.01 8.71 6.23
N ARG A 360 -6.01 9.56 5.96
CA ARG A 360 -6.16 10.80 5.17
C ARG A 360 -6.23 10.48 3.69
N VAL A 361 -7.12 11.16 2.96
CA VAL A 361 -7.32 10.89 1.52
C VAL A 361 -6.06 11.10 0.67
N SER A 362 -5.15 11.99 1.10
CA SER A 362 -3.89 12.27 0.38
C SER A 362 -2.74 11.35 0.77
N ARG A 363 -2.85 10.60 1.89
CA ARG A 363 -1.73 9.79 2.38
C ARG A 363 -1.36 8.69 1.42
N ARG A 364 -0.10 8.66 1.02
CA ARG A 364 0.54 7.61 0.22
C ARG A 364 1.37 6.71 1.14
N MET A 365 1.37 5.44 0.88
CA MET A 365 2.28 4.47 1.48
C MET A 365 2.83 3.57 0.38
N ARG A 366 3.87 2.81 0.69
CA ARG A 366 4.56 1.95 -0.27
C ARG A 366 5.01 0.65 0.38
N THR A 367 4.94 -0.41 -0.38
CA THR A 367 5.49 -1.71 0.02
C THR A 367 5.88 -2.53 -1.19
N SER A 368 6.71 -3.57 -1.00
CA SER A 368 7.17 -4.42 -2.10
C SER A 368 6.02 -5.25 -2.69
N PRO A 369 5.95 -5.41 -4.02
CA PRO A 369 4.82 -6.05 -4.70
C PRO A 369 4.63 -7.52 -4.35
N ASP A 370 5.65 -8.19 -3.86
CA ASP A 370 5.67 -9.61 -3.53
C ASP A 370 5.60 -9.90 -2.02
N THR A 371 5.09 -8.95 -1.22
CA THR A 371 4.96 -9.11 0.23
C THR A 371 3.49 -9.06 0.65
N GLY A 372 3.02 -10.11 1.32
CA GLY A 372 1.77 -10.08 2.07
C GLY A 372 1.97 -9.39 3.41
N LEU A 373 0.96 -8.63 3.85
CA LEU A 373 0.91 -8.01 5.17
C LEU A 373 -0.48 -8.18 5.77
N GLU A 374 -0.54 -8.38 7.08
CA GLU A 374 -1.80 -8.58 7.80
C GLU A 374 -2.79 -7.43 7.69
N HIS A 375 -2.34 -6.26 7.28
CA HIS A 375 -3.13 -5.03 7.19
C HIS A 375 -3.28 -4.50 5.76
N THR A 376 -3.03 -5.33 4.74
CA THR A 376 -3.07 -4.91 3.34
C THR A 376 -3.93 -5.84 2.50
N GLY A 377 -4.90 -5.27 1.83
CA GLY A 377 -5.83 -5.88 0.90
C GLY A 377 -5.94 -5.05 -0.38
N PHE A 378 -7.09 -5.06 -1.05
CA PHE A 378 -7.31 -4.30 -2.29
C PHE A 378 -8.79 -4.22 -2.63
N ARG A 379 -9.14 -3.28 -3.52
CA ARG A 379 -10.41 -3.23 -4.26
C ARG A 379 -10.15 -3.07 -5.74
N CYS A 380 -11.14 -3.38 -6.57
CA CYS A 380 -10.98 -3.35 -8.02
C CYS A 380 -11.79 -2.25 -8.69
N VAL A 381 -11.38 -1.94 -9.93
CA VAL A 381 -12.08 -1.00 -10.81
C VAL A 381 -12.31 -1.60 -12.20
N VAL A 382 -13.28 -1.03 -12.92
CA VAL A 382 -13.58 -1.33 -14.33
C VAL A 382 -13.80 -0.01 -15.07
N ALA A 383 -13.19 0.16 -16.22
CA ALA A 383 -13.41 1.34 -17.07
C ALA A 383 -14.86 1.39 -17.59
N VAL A 384 -15.43 2.58 -17.71
CA VAL A 384 -16.66 2.81 -18.46
C VAL A 384 -16.30 2.67 -19.95
N ARG A 385 -16.99 1.81 -20.66
CA ARG A 385 -16.86 1.66 -22.13
C ARG A 385 -17.76 2.64 -22.85
#